data_8c7ea462e35ce90bd373dd403da2f17d
#
_entry.id   8c7ea462e35ce90bd373dd403da2f17d
#
_cell.length_a   1.000
_cell.length_b   1.000
_cell.length_c   1.000
_cell.angle_alpha   90.00
_cell.angle_beta   90.00
_cell.angle_gamma   90.00
#
_symmetry.space_group_name_H-M   'P 1'
#
loop_
_entity.id
_entity.type
_entity.pdbx_description
1 polymer ?
#
loop_
_entity_poly.entity_id
_entity_poly.type
_entity_poly.pdbx_seq_one_letter_code
_entity_poly.pdbx_strand_id
1 'polypeptide(L)'
;MLKTMLSIVKKMVQELLFNKNDFFGNDLPLLRRKRSAFEIEDLPGLWRIHWQLGDTVVLSTFYTRIDQACLLWGIISAIIFFTAQFALIDWSLQAIIWSVLTLVGTIAMVERSQCWRMIEPIAQVVDSWVWLMLAGLAITDLGIFLGWGQVLPYLCPLWLVLNALGYFYSSWKMRSRAFTVMGLLHLGGIAILPYVGAWQFVVTGILIGFSALLLAEFQWDSHDICAHLANHQPE
;
A
#
# COMPACT_ATOMS: atom_id res chain seq x y z
N MET A 1 18.72 -12.94 -8.21
CA MET A 1 17.66 -11.93 -8.06
C MET A 1 17.20 -11.77 -6.61
N LEU A 2 16.70 -12.82 -5.95
CA LEU A 2 16.21 -12.76 -4.55
C LEU A 2 17.27 -12.29 -3.55
N LYS A 3 18.52 -12.78 -3.64
CA LYS A 3 19.63 -12.36 -2.76
C LYS A 3 19.98 -10.87 -2.89
N THR A 4 19.92 -10.33 -4.10
CA THR A 4 20.17 -8.90 -4.36
C THR A 4 19.04 -8.04 -3.79
N MET A 5 17.77 -8.45 -3.96
CA MET A 5 16.63 -7.78 -3.36
C MET A 5 16.68 -7.81 -1.83
N LEU A 6 17.02 -8.95 -1.24
CA LEU A 6 17.18 -9.07 0.21
C LEU A 6 18.30 -8.16 0.75
N SER A 7 19.39 -8.03 -0.01
CA SER A 7 20.51 -7.10 0.33
C SER A 7 20.07 -5.64 0.31
N ILE A 8 19.27 -5.24 -0.69
CA ILE A 8 18.71 -3.88 -0.79
C ILE A 8 17.78 -3.61 0.38
N VAL A 9 16.85 -4.53 0.66
CA VAL A 9 15.93 -4.42 1.80
C VAL A 9 16.69 -4.30 3.11
N LYS A 10 17.72 -5.16 3.31
CA LYS A 10 18.55 -5.13 4.52
C LYS A 10 19.27 -3.78 4.68
N LYS A 11 19.81 -3.22 3.59
CA LYS A 11 20.46 -1.91 3.60
C LYS A 11 19.47 -0.78 3.92
N MET A 12 18.29 -0.77 3.30
CA MET A 12 17.23 0.21 3.57
C MET A 12 16.73 0.13 5.01
N VAL A 13 16.47 -1.07 5.53
CA VAL A 13 16.07 -1.28 6.93
C VAL A 13 17.18 -0.84 7.88
N GLN A 14 18.43 -1.08 7.54
CA GLN A 14 19.58 -0.68 8.36
C GLN A 14 19.73 0.85 8.37
N GLU A 15 19.58 1.54 7.25
CA GLU A 15 19.60 3.01 7.18
C GLU A 15 18.41 3.62 7.94
N LEU A 16 17.20 3.03 7.86
CA LEU A 16 16.03 3.44 8.63
C LEU A 16 16.25 3.28 10.15
N LEU A 17 16.91 2.22 10.57
CA LEU A 17 17.19 1.97 11.98
C LEU A 17 18.37 2.79 12.52
N PHE A 18 19.30 3.23 11.68
CA PHE A 18 20.50 3.96 12.10
C PHE A 18 20.26 5.47 12.30
N ASN A 19 19.23 6.06 11.67
CA ASN A 19 18.86 7.46 11.92
C ASN A 19 17.97 7.58 13.17
N LYS A 20 18.49 7.08 14.28
CA LYS A 20 17.75 6.66 15.47
C LYS A 20 17.14 7.82 16.27
N ASN A 21 17.70 9.03 16.21
CA ASN A 21 17.29 10.12 17.10
C ASN A 21 16.04 10.87 16.61
N ASP A 22 15.82 10.94 15.28
CA ASP A 22 14.64 11.64 14.73
C ASP A 22 13.45 10.68 14.46
N PHE A 23 13.73 9.38 14.23
CA PHE A 23 12.71 8.41 13.85
C PHE A 23 11.89 7.89 15.04
N PHE A 24 12.53 7.70 16.20
CA PHE A 24 11.88 7.20 17.42
C PHE A 24 11.47 8.30 18.41
N GLY A 25 11.94 9.53 18.23
CA GLY A 25 11.63 10.67 19.10
C GLY A 25 10.26 11.32 18.86
N ASN A 26 9.42 10.73 18.03
CA ASN A 26 8.11 11.30 17.73
C ASN A 26 7.08 10.82 18.76
N ASP A 27 6.55 11.73 19.56
CA ASP A 27 5.50 11.48 20.56
C ASP A 27 4.13 11.12 19.94
N LEU A 28 4.04 11.15 18.59
CA LEU A 28 2.80 10.80 17.88
C LEU A 28 2.62 9.29 17.80
N PRO A 29 1.41 8.77 18.08
CA PRO A 29 1.10 7.35 17.91
C PRO A 29 1.21 6.95 16.42
N LEU A 30 1.62 5.71 16.15
CA LEU A 30 1.79 5.14 14.80
C LEU A 30 0.55 5.29 13.92
N LEU A 31 -0.61 5.00 14.49
CA LEU A 31 -1.92 5.11 13.87
C LEU A 31 -2.85 5.82 14.84
N ARG A 32 -3.57 6.82 14.33
CA ARG A 32 -4.57 7.57 15.09
C ARG A 32 -5.93 7.43 14.41
N ARG A 33 -6.98 7.43 15.20
CA ARG A 33 -8.32 7.53 14.64
C ARG A 33 -8.47 8.88 13.92
N LYS A 34 -9.04 8.88 12.73
CA LYS A 34 -9.35 10.09 11.98
C LYS A 34 -10.32 10.96 12.80
N ARG A 35 -10.17 12.27 12.67
CA ARG A 35 -11.11 13.24 13.21
C ARG A 35 -12.46 13.11 12.52
N SER A 36 -13.50 13.74 13.08
CA SER A 36 -14.82 13.71 12.46
C SER A 36 -14.78 14.44 11.10
N ALA A 37 -15.67 14.06 10.18
CA ALA A 37 -15.75 14.60 8.82
C ALA A 37 -15.97 16.13 8.78
N PHE A 38 -16.47 16.72 9.85
CA PHE A 38 -16.80 18.15 9.95
C PHE A 38 -15.70 19.02 10.58
N GLU A 39 -14.65 18.40 11.14
CA GLU A 39 -13.54 19.12 11.77
C GLU A 39 -12.42 19.52 10.80
N ILE A 40 -12.56 19.16 9.53
CA ILE A 40 -11.52 19.41 8.53
C ILE A 40 -12.06 20.34 7.45
N GLU A 41 -11.24 21.33 7.08
CA GLU A 41 -11.52 22.24 5.97
C GLU A 41 -11.72 21.49 4.64
N ASP A 42 -12.49 22.09 3.74
CA ASP A 42 -12.79 21.52 2.43
C ASP A 42 -11.55 21.51 1.53
N LEU A 43 -10.88 20.35 1.53
CA LEU A 43 -9.81 20.08 0.58
C LEU A 43 -10.38 19.48 -0.73
N PRO A 44 -9.88 19.89 -1.90
CA PRO A 44 -10.39 19.39 -3.17
C PRO A 44 -10.19 17.88 -3.29
N GLY A 45 -11.32 17.17 -3.51
CA GLY A 45 -11.34 15.72 -3.68
C GLY A 45 -11.38 14.89 -2.40
N LEU A 46 -11.70 15.50 -1.29
CA LEU A 46 -11.99 14.84 -0.03
C LEU A 46 -13.34 14.12 -0.11
N TRP A 47 -13.39 12.83 0.22
CA TRP A 47 -14.65 12.13 0.44
C TRP A 47 -15.03 12.24 1.90
N ARG A 48 -16.23 12.76 2.18
CA ARG A 48 -16.82 12.81 3.52
C ARG A 48 -17.93 11.79 3.58
N ILE A 49 -17.84 10.87 4.53
CA ILE A 49 -18.88 9.92 4.83
C ILE A 49 -19.43 10.26 6.20
N HIS A 50 -20.68 10.69 6.23
CA HIS A 50 -21.42 10.94 7.47
C HIS A 50 -22.71 10.12 7.42
N TRP A 51 -22.79 9.14 8.29
CA TRP A 51 -23.95 8.27 8.39
C TRP A 51 -24.53 8.39 9.81
N GLN A 52 -25.76 8.87 9.88
CA GLN A 52 -26.50 9.07 11.10
C GLN A 52 -27.77 8.20 11.09
N LEU A 53 -28.03 7.52 12.18
CA LEU A 53 -29.24 6.74 12.40
C LEU A 53 -30.02 7.33 13.57
N GLY A 54 -31.06 8.11 13.29
CA GLY A 54 -31.73 8.94 14.30
C GLY A 54 -30.78 9.99 14.88
N ASP A 55 -30.69 10.10 16.19
CA ASP A 55 -29.81 11.02 16.89
C ASP A 55 -28.37 10.49 17.11
N THR A 56 -28.10 9.25 16.66
CA THR A 56 -26.80 8.61 16.85
C THR A 56 -25.97 8.66 15.59
N VAL A 57 -24.80 9.28 15.64
CA VAL A 57 -23.81 9.25 14.57
C VAL A 57 -23.15 7.87 14.56
N VAL A 58 -23.44 7.06 13.54
CA VAL A 58 -22.88 5.71 13.36
C VAL A 58 -21.48 5.78 12.78
N LEU A 59 -21.27 6.62 11.76
CA LEU A 59 -20.00 6.78 11.09
C LEU A 59 -19.82 8.24 10.65
N SER A 60 -18.70 8.84 11.05
CA SER A 60 -18.28 10.15 10.56
C SER A 60 -16.78 10.10 10.30
N THR A 61 -16.41 10.01 9.04
CA THR A 61 -15.00 9.90 8.62
C THR A 61 -14.77 10.62 7.30
N PHE A 62 -13.51 10.87 6.98
CA PHE A 62 -13.12 11.45 5.71
C PHE A 62 -12.01 10.61 5.07
N TYR A 63 -11.95 10.64 3.75
CA TYR A 63 -10.92 9.97 2.98
C TYR A 63 -10.23 10.98 2.07
N THR A 64 -8.95 11.17 2.28
CA THR A 64 -8.09 11.92 1.38
C THR A 64 -7.89 11.15 0.07
N ARG A 65 -7.35 11.79 -0.95
CA ARG A 65 -7.06 11.11 -2.22
C ARG A 65 -6.06 9.95 -2.06
N ILE A 66 -5.13 10.04 -1.12
CA ILE A 66 -4.21 8.95 -0.79
C ILE A 66 -4.97 7.79 -0.14
N ASP A 67 -5.87 8.08 0.82
CA ASP A 67 -6.71 7.05 1.44
C ASP A 67 -7.58 6.34 0.39
N GLN A 68 -8.14 7.11 -0.56
CA GLN A 68 -8.93 6.55 -1.67
C GLN A 68 -8.09 5.62 -2.55
N ALA A 69 -6.81 5.96 -2.80
CA ALA A 69 -5.90 5.08 -3.52
C ALA A 69 -5.61 3.80 -2.71
N CYS A 70 -5.41 3.91 -1.40
CA CYS A 70 -5.22 2.75 -0.51
C CYS A 70 -6.47 1.86 -0.48
N LEU A 71 -7.68 2.43 -0.39
CA LEU A 71 -8.94 1.66 -0.47
C LEU A 71 -9.06 0.92 -1.80
N LEU A 72 -8.79 1.60 -2.91
CA LEU A 72 -8.82 1.00 -4.24
C LEU A 72 -7.87 -0.18 -4.34
N TRP A 73 -6.62 -0.01 -3.89
CA TRP A 73 -5.62 -1.08 -3.90
C TRP A 73 -5.95 -2.23 -2.95
N GLY A 74 -6.53 -1.94 -1.79
CA GLY A 74 -7.03 -2.96 -0.88
C GLY A 74 -8.10 -3.85 -1.53
N ILE A 75 -9.07 -3.24 -2.24
CA ILE A 75 -10.13 -3.95 -2.96
C ILE A 75 -9.55 -4.73 -4.15
N ILE A 76 -8.72 -4.12 -4.99
CA ILE A 76 -8.10 -4.80 -6.15
C ILE A 76 -7.29 -6.01 -5.68
N SER A 77 -6.46 -5.86 -4.64
CA SER A 77 -5.67 -6.95 -4.10
C SER A 77 -6.55 -8.09 -3.58
N ALA A 78 -7.62 -7.76 -2.84
CA ALA A 78 -8.58 -8.75 -2.39
C ALA A 78 -9.17 -9.52 -3.58
N ILE A 79 -9.66 -8.84 -4.62
CA ILE A 79 -10.23 -9.48 -5.81
C ILE A 79 -9.20 -10.40 -6.47
N ILE A 80 -7.98 -9.92 -6.73
CA ILE A 80 -6.93 -10.70 -7.40
C ILE A 80 -6.61 -11.97 -6.60
N PHE A 81 -6.30 -11.85 -5.33
CA PHE A 81 -5.85 -12.99 -4.54
C PHE A 81 -6.97 -13.96 -4.17
N PHE A 82 -8.20 -13.46 -3.96
CA PHE A 82 -9.36 -14.35 -3.75
C PHE A 82 -9.75 -15.08 -5.04
N THR A 83 -9.70 -14.42 -6.20
CA THR A 83 -9.93 -15.11 -7.47
C THR A 83 -8.83 -16.15 -7.75
N ALA A 84 -7.56 -15.84 -7.45
CA ALA A 84 -6.48 -16.80 -7.56
C ALA A 84 -6.68 -18.07 -6.71
N GLN A 85 -7.32 -17.92 -5.55
CA GLN A 85 -7.56 -19.04 -4.63
C GLN A 85 -8.79 -19.86 -4.97
N PHE A 86 -9.89 -19.21 -5.36
CA PHE A 86 -11.21 -19.84 -5.39
C PHE A 86 -11.83 -19.93 -6.78
N ALA A 87 -11.38 -19.13 -7.75
CA ALA A 87 -11.98 -19.15 -9.07
C ALA A 87 -11.47 -20.34 -9.89
N LEU A 88 -12.42 -21.12 -10.43
CA LEU A 88 -12.15 -22.23 -11.33
C LEU A 88 -12.02 -21.73 -12.79
N ILE A 89 -11.15 -20.75 -13.00
CA ILE A 89 -10.91 -20.10 -14.30
C ILE A 89 -9.47 -20.38 -14.69
N ASP A 90 -9.23 -20.53 -16.01
CA ASP A 90 -7.87 -20.71 -16.53
C ASP A 90 -6.92 -19.59 -16.09
N TRP A 91 -5.68 -19.96 -15.79
CA TRP A 91 -4.66 -19.04 -15.30
C TRP A 91 -4.34 -17.90 -16.27
N SER A 92 -4.39 -18.17 -17.58
CA SER A 92 -4.14 -17.15 -18.60
C SER A 92 -5.25 -16.10 -18.61
N LEU A 93 -6.51 -16.53 -18.47
CA LEU A 93 -7.63 -15.60 -18.38
C LEU A 93 -7.59 -14.80 -17.06
N GLN A 94 -7.24 -15.45 -15.95
CA GLN A 94 -7.05 -14.77 -14.68
C GLN A 94 -5.94 -13.71 -14.79
N ALA A 95 -4.80 -14.04 -15.40
CA ALA A 95 -3.70 -13.11 -15.62
C ALA A 95 -4.15 -11.86 -16.39
N ILE A 96 -4.92 -12.04 -17.47
CA ILE A 96 -5.47 -10.90 -18.23
C ILE A 96 -6.36 -10.01 -17.35
N ILE A 97 -7.26 -10.60 -16.56
CA ILE A 97 -8.15 -9.85 -15.67
C ILE A 97 -7.33 -9.11 -14.62
N TRP A 98 -6.35 -9.75 -14.00
CA TRP A 98 -5.48 -9.14 -12.99
C TRP A 98 -4.64 -8.01 -13.57
N SER A 99 -4.15 -8.17 -14.79
CA SER A 99 -3.40 -7.15 -15.51
C SER A 99 -4.25 -5.92 -15.78
N VAL A 100 -5.47 -6.11 -16.25
CA VAL A 100 -6.42 -4.99 -16.45
C VAL A 100 -6.72 -4.29 -15.12
N LEU A 101 -7.03 -5.02 -14.06
CA LEU A 101 -7.32 -4.45 -12.73
C LEU A 101 -6.11 -3.68 -12.18
N THR A 102 -4.90 -4.23 -12.32
CA THR A 102 -3.65 -3.60 -11.86
C THR A 102 -3.36 -2.32 -12.64
N LEU A 103 -3.53 -2.34 -13.97
CA LEU A 103 -3.31 -1.16 -14.81
C LEU A 103 -4.34 -0.07 -14.51
N VAL A 104 -5.62 -0.42 -14.41
CA VAL A 104 -6.69 0.53 -14.03
C VAL A 104 -6.43 1.11 -12.65
N GLY A 105 -6.07 0.28 -11.67
CA GLY A 105 -5.70 0.72 -10.33
C GLY A 105 -4.51 1.65 -10.31
N THR A 106 -3.48 1.35 -11.11
CA THR A 106 -2.27 2.19 -11.22
C THR A 106 -2.61 3.55 -11.84
N ILE A 107 -3.38 3.60 -12.92
CA ILE A 107 -3.83 4.84 -13.55
C ILE A 107 -4.67 5.66 -12.56
N ALA A 108 -5.66 5.05 -11.92
CA ALA A 108 -6.51 5.72 -10.95
C ALA A 108 -5.71 6.27 -9.75
N MET A 109 -4.69 5.54 -9.26
CA MET A 109 -3.78 6.01 -8.22
C MET A 109 -3.02 7.26 -8.67
N VAL A 110 -2.45 7.25 -9.87
CA VAL A 110 -1.72 8.39 -10.43
C VAL A 110 -2.64 9.61 -10.58
N GLU A 111 -3.82 9.44 -11.15
CA GLU A 111 -4.80 10.52 -11.30
C GLU A 111 -5.25 11.11 -9.97
N ARG A 112 -5.54 10.25 -8.97
CA ARG A 112 -5.93 10.69 -7.64
C ARG A 112 -4.81 11.43 -6.90
N SER A 113 -3.56 11.06 -7.16
CA SER A 113 -2.39 11.65 -6.52
C SER A 113 -1.92 12.95 -7.17
N GLN A 114 -2.45 13.37 -8.33
CA GLN A 114 -1.93 14.51 -9.10
C GLN A 114 -1.85 15.82 -8.29
N CYS A 115 -2.86 16.15 -7.49
CA CYS A 115 -2.84 17.36 -6.65
C CYS A 115 -1.73 17.33 -5.59
N TRP A 116 -1.32 16.14 -5.15
CA TRP A 116 -0.30 15.94 -4.13
C TRP A 116 1.10 15.73 -4.70
N ARG A 117 1.21 15.49 -6.02
CA ARG A 117 2.49 15.36 -6.74
C ARG A 117 3.28 16.68 -6.83
N MET A 118 2.66 17.80 -6.47
CA MET A 118 3.38 19.06 -6.25
C MET A 118 4.36 18.98 -5.09
N ILE A 119 4.15 18.01 -4.17
CA ILE A 119 5.05 17.73 -3.05
C ILE A 119 6.01 16.63 -3.51
N GLU A 120 7.28 16.96 -3.69
CA GLU A 120 8.30 16.08 -4.28
C GLU A 120 8.39 14.69 -3.61
N PRO A 121 8.39 14.52 -2.27
CA PRO A 121 8.43 13.20 -1.65
C PRO A 121 7.23 12.32 -2.03
N ILE A 122 6.02 12.89 -2.15
CA ILE A 122 4.82 12.14 -2.52
C ILE A 122 4.89 11.71 -3.98
N ALA A 123 5.35 12.59 -4.88
CA ALA A 123 5.53 12.24 -6.29
C ALA A 123 6.47 11.03 -6.44
N GLN A 124 7.61 11.07 -5.75
CA GLN A 124 8.59 9.96 -5.79
C GLN A 124 8.03 8.66 -5.23
N VAL A 125 7.20 8.71 -4.18
CA VAL A 125 6.52 7.55 -3.62
C VAL A 125 5.53 6.97 -4.64
N VAL A 126 4.68 7.79 -5.23
CA VAL A 126 3.71 7.36 -6.25
C VAL A 126 4.42 6.73 -7.44
N ASP A 127 5.46 7.37 -7.96
CA ASP A 127 6.23 6.84 -9.09
C ASP A 127 6.90 5.51 -8.75
N SER A 128 7.42 5.34 -7.53
CA SER A 128 7.99 4.06 -7.09
C SER A 128 6.93 2.94 -7.05
N TRP A 129 5.72 3.24 -6.56
CA TRP A 129 4.62 2.28 -6.58
C TRP A 129 4.21 1.90 -8.00
N VAL A 130 4.16 2.86 -8.96
CA VAL A 130 3.91 2.56 -10.38
C VAL A 130 4.93 1.56 -10.92
N TRP A 131 6.22 1.80 -10.70
CA TRP A 131 7.27 0.90 -11.17
C TRP A 131 7.21 -0.48 -10.51
N LEU A 132 6.92 -0.56 -9.21
CA LEU A 132 6.78 -1.83 -8.50
C LEU A 132 5.57 -2.63 -9.03
N MET A 133 4.43 -1.98 -9.27
CA MET A 133 3.24 -2.62 -9.83
C MET A 133 3.50 -3.13 -11.26
N LEU A 134 4.10 -2.32 -12.11
CA LEU A 134 4.45 -2.73 -13.49
C LEU A 134 5.46 -3.87 -13.52
N ALA A 135 6.48 -3.83 -12.65
CA ALA A 135 7.46 -4.91 -12.54
C ALA A 135 6.81 -6.22 -12.05
N GLY A 136 5.97 -6.14 -11.01
CA GLY A 136 5.23 -7.29 -10.49
C GLY A 136 4.31 -7.91 -11.55
N LEU A 137 3.58 -7.05 -12.27
CA LEU A 137 2.70 -7.45 -13.37
C LEU A 137 3.49 -8.15 -14.47
N ALA A 138 4.57 -7.54 -14.97
CA ALA A 138 5.39 -8.12 -16.02
C ALA A 138 5.96 -9.49 -15.63
N ILE A 139 6.48 -9.65 -14.40
CA ILE A 139 7.00 -10.93 -13.92
C ILE A 139 5.89 -11.97 -13.80
N THR A 140 4.72 -11.58 -13.31
CA THR A 140 3.56 -12.47 -13.17
C THR A 140 3.08 -12.95 -14.54
N ASP A 141 2.87 -12.03 -15.49
CA ASP A 141 2.39 -12.34 -16.83
C ASP A 141 3.38 -13.19 -17.60
N LEU A 142 4.67 -12.84 -17.57
CA LEU A 142 5.71 -13.67 -18.19
C LEU A 142 5.76 -15.07 -17.56
N GLY A 143 5.62 -15.17 -16.22
CA GLY A 143 5.57 -16.44 -15.50
C GLY A 143 4.41 -17.32 -15.96
N ILE A 144 3.22 -16.75 -16.14
CA ILE A 144 2.01 -17.48 -16.50
C ILE A 144 2.00 -17.80 -18.01
N PHE A 145 2.18 -16.80 -18.89
CA PHE A 145 2.07 -17.00 -20.34
C PHE A 145 3.21 -17.81 -20.93
N LEU A 146 4.41 -17.73 -20.39
CA LEU A 146 5.55 -18.55 -20.80
C LEU A 146 5.63 -19.89 -20.05
N GLY A 147 4.71 -20.17 -19.14
CA GLY A 147 4.74 -21.38 -18.32
C GLY A 147 6.02 -21.51 -17.49
N TRP A 148 6.55 -20.40 -16.99
CA TRP A 148 7.83 -20.37 -16.27
C TRP A 148 7.70 -20.98 -14.88
N GLY A 149 7.77 -22.31 -14.82
CA GLY A 149 7.52 -23.11 -13.62
C GLY A 149 8.41 -22.78 -12.42
N GLN A 150 9.53 -22.07 -12.63
CA GLN A 150 10.38 -21.60 -11.54
C GLN A 150 9.84 -20.32 -10.86
N VAL A 151 8.96 -19.57 -11.51
CA VAL A 151 8.40 -18.30 -10.98
C VAL A 151 7.04 -18.51 -10.33
N LEU A 152 6.22 -19.39 -10.92
CA LEU A 152 4.84 -19.62 -10.47
C LEU A 152 4.69 -19.94 -8.97
N PRO A 153 5.51 -20.80 -8.35
CA PRO A 153 5.42 -21.08 -6.91
C PRO A 153 5.79 -19.89 -6.02
N TYR A 154 6.46 -18.89 -6.59
CA TYR A 154 6.93 -17.71 -5.85
C TYR A 154 6.11 -16.44 -6.09
N LEU A 155 4.95 -16.54 -6.74
CA LEU A 155 4.10 -15.37 -6.99
C LEU A 155 3.67 -14.68 -5.70
N CYS A 156 3.22 -15.42 -4.69
CA CYS A 156 2.86 -14.86 -3.39
C CYS A 156 4.05 -14.18 -2.68
N PRO A 157 5.21 -14.84 -2.51
CA PRO A 157 6.41 -14.17 -2.01
C PRO A 157 6.83 -12.96 -2.82
N LEU A 158 6.74 -13.01 -4.16
CA LEU A 158 7.07 -11.89 -5.03
C LEU A 158 6.23 -10.65 -4.69
N TRP A 159 4.92 -10.80 -4.64
CA TRP A 159 4.02 -9.69 -4.35
C TRP A 159 4.21 -9.14 -2.94
N LEU A 160 4.47 -9.99 -1.94
CA LEU A 160 4.81 -9.53 -0.58
C LEU A 160 6.14 -8.76 -0.55
N VAL A 161 7.16 -9.20 -1.30
CA VAL A 161 8.45 -8.48 -1.41
C VAL A 161 8.24 -7.11 -2.06
N LEU A 162 7.50 -7.05 -3.17
CA LEU A 162 7.25 -5.78 -3.86
C LEU A 162 6.50 -4.78 -2.97
N ASN A 163 5.48 -5.25 -2.24
CA ASN A 163 4.77 -4.41 -1.28
C ASN A 163 5.67 -3.98 -0.12
N ALA A 164 6.49 -4.88 0.43
CA ALA A 164 7.45 -4.53 1.48
C ALA A 164 8.43 -3.44 1.00
N LEU A 165 8.96 -3.56 -0.22
CA LEU A 165 9.83 -2.55 -0.84
C LEU A 165 9.12 -1.20 -0.97
N GLY A 166 7.89 -1.21 -1.49
CA GLY A 166 7.06 -0.02 -1.62
C GLY A 166 6.83 0.68 -0.28
N TYR A 167 6.47 -0.09 0.76
CA TYR A 167 6.27 0.44 2.09
C TYR A 167 7.56 0.96 2.74
N PHE A 168 8.70 0.29 2.62
CA PHE A 168 9.96 0.81 3.13
C PHE A 168 10.42 2.07 2.40
N TYR A 169 10.25 2.12 1.08
CA TYR A 169 10.54 3.33 0.32
C TYR A 169 9.62 4.49 0.73
N SER A 170 8.32 4.23 0.90
CA SER A 170 7.36 5.21 1.40
C SER A 170 7.74 5.69 2.81
N SER A 171 8.10 4.76 3.70
CA SER A 171 8.57 5.08 5.05
C SER A 171 9.78 6.01 5.03
N TRP A 172 10.76 5.71 4.18
CA TRP A 172 11.97 6.51 4.07
C TRP A 172 11.68 7.93 3.56
N LYS A 173 10.86 8.06 2.52
CA LYS A 173 10.53 9.36 1.90
C LYS A 173 9.59 10.19 2.76
N MET A 174 8.63 9.58 3.40
CA MET A 174 7.59 10.25 4.19
C MET A 174 7.92 10.27 5.70
N ARG A 175 9.04 9.71 6.11
CA ARG A 175 9.49 9.59 7.52
C ARG A 175 8.39 9.08 8.44
N SER A 176 7.69 8.04 8.02
CA SER A 176 6.56 7.45 8.74
C SER A 176 6.89 6.05 9.22
N ARG A 177 6.76 5.84 10.54
CA ARG A 177 6.95 4.52 11.18
C ARG A 177 5.85 3.54 10.81
N ALA A 178 4.64 4.04 10.54
CA ALA A 178 3.51 3.20 10.13
C ALA A 178 3.86 2.40 8.87
N PHE A 179 4.45 3.04 7.86
CA PHE A 179 4.89 2.35 6.64
C PHE A 179 6.02 1.34 6.90
N THR A 180 6.92 1.62 7.85
CA THR A 180 7.94 0.63 8.26
C THR A 180 7.30 -0.63 8.82
N VAL A 181 6.32 -0.47 9.72
CA VAL A 181 5.59 -1.61 10.31
C VAL A 181 4.86 -2.40 9.24
N MET A 182 4.22 -1.73 8.26
CA MET A 182 3.58 -2.43 7.14
C MET A 182 4.61 -3.20 6.29
N GLY A 183 5.77 -2.63 6.00
CA GLY A 183 6.86 -3.33 5.31
C GLY A 183 7.33 -4.58 6.07
N LEU A 184 7.54 -4.47 7.38
CA LEU A 184 7.91 -5.60 8.23
C LEU A 184 6.83 -6.68 8.30
N LEU A 185 5.56 -6.29 8.32
CA LEU A 185 4.42 -7.21 8.29
C LEU A 185 4.42 -8.05 7.01
N HIS A 186 4.71 -7.43 5.85
CA HIS A 186 4.83 -8.17 4.59
C HIS A 186 6.04 -9.11 4.56
N LEU A 187 7.20 -8.71 5.10
CA LEU A 187 8.35 -9.60 5.24
C LEU A 187 8.05 -10.78 6.19
N GLY A 188 7.38 -10.51 7.30
CA GLY A 188 6.90 -11.56 8.21
C GLY A 188 5.93 -12.52 7.51
N GLY A 189 5.07 -11.98 6.65
CA GLY A 189 4.16 -12.76 5.82
C GLY A 189 4.89 -13.77 4.95
N ILE A 190 6.02 -13.40 4.33
CA ILE A 190 6.83 -14.32 3.53
C ILE A 190 7.31 -15.51 4.36
N ALA A 191 7.71 -15.26 5.61
CA ALA A 191 8.15 -16.33 6.51
C ALA A 191 7.01 -17.29 6.92
N ILE A 192 5.76 -16.82 6.90
CA ILE A 192 4.57 -17.60 7.24
C ILE A 192 4.09 -18.44 6.05
N LEU A 193 4.28 -18.01 4.80
CA LEU A 193 3.75 -18.69 3.61
C LEU A 193 4.06 -20.19 3.54
N PRO A 194 5.26 -20.69 3.87
CA PRO A 194 5.54 -22.14 3.84
C PRO A 194 4.66 -22.96 4.76
N TYR A 195 4.15 -22.36 5.84
CA TYR A 195 3.34 -23.05 6.85
C TYR A 195 1.85 -23.07 6.55
N VAL A 196 1.37 -22.21 5.63
CA VAL A 196 -0.05 -22.13 5.29
C VAL A 196 -0.45 -22.99 4.08
N GLY A 197 0.51 -23.66 3.45
CA GLY A 197 0.28 -24.63 2.37
C GLY A 197 -0.56 -24.05 1.22
N ALA A 198 -1.72 -24.64 0.97
CA ALA A 198 -2.60 -24.25 -0.13
C ALA A 198 -3.26 -22.85 0.03
N TRP A 199 -3.21 -22.24 1.22
CA TRP A 199 -3.86 -20.96 1.51
C TRP A 199 -2.98 -19.74 1.26
N GLN A 200 -1.87 -19.89 0.54
CA GLN A 200 -0.89 -18.82 0.30
C GLN A 200 -1.52 -17.58 -0.37
N PHE A 201 -2.40 -17.76 -1.34
CA PHE A 201 -3.08 -16.65 -2.02
C PHE A 201 -3.98 -15.87 -1.06
N VAL A 202 -4.80 -16.56 -0.26
CA VAL A 202 -5.67 -15.90 0.73
C VAL A 202 -4.85 -15.11 1.74
N VAL A 203 -3.80 -15.72 2.31
CA VAL A 203 -2.94 -15.05 3.30
C VAL A 203 -2.26 -13.82 2.67
N THR A 204 -1.77 -13.93 1.45
CA THR A 204 -1.17 -12.80 0.72
C THR A 204 -2.19 -11.69 0.49
N GLY A 205 -3.40 -12.04 0.02
CA GLY A 205 -4.47 -11.08 -0.23
C GLY A 205 -4.93 -10.37 1.05
N ILE A 206 -5.04 -11.11 2.17
CA ILE A 206 -5.36 -10.52 3.48
C ILE A 206 -4.24 -9.55 3.91
N LEU A 207 -2.98 -9.94 3.83
CA LEU A 207 -1.87 -9.09 4.25
C LEU A 207 -1.80 -7.79 3.44
N ILE A 208 -1.88 -7.87 2.12
CA ILE A 208 -1.82 -6.71 1.24
C ILE A 208 -3.09 -5.86 1.40
N GLY A 209 -4.26 -6.47 1.30
CA GLY A 209 -5.54 -5.77 1.38
C GLY A 209 -5.76 -5.13 2.75
N PHE A 210 -5.50 -5.84 3.83
CA PHE A 210 -5.67 -5.33 5.19
C PHE A 210 -4.69 -4.19 5.51
N SER A 211 -3.43 -4.29 5.06
CA SER A 211 -2.45 -3.20 5.24
C SER A 211 -2.90 -1.92 4.54
N ALA A 212 -3.38 -2.03 3.30
CA ALA A 212 -3.89 -0.90 2.55
C ALA A 212 -5.15 -0.29 3.19
N LEU A 213 -6.08 -1.14 3.67
CA LEU A 213 -7.28 -0.70 4.38
C LEU A 213 -6.95 -0.03 5.71
N LEU A 214 -6.01 -0.56 6.49
CA LEU A 214 -5.57 0.08 7.73
C LEU A 214 -5.00 1.48 7.47
N LEU A 215 -4.17 1.63 6.44
CA LEU A 215 -3.61 2.94 6.08
C LEU A 215 -4.68 3.91 5.57
N ALA A 216 -5.76 3.40 4.97
CA ALA A 216 -6.89 4.22 4.53
C ALA A 216 -7.79 4.65 5.70
N GLU A 217 -8.01 3.79 6.71
CA GLU A 217 -8.91 4.05 7.83
C GLU A 217 -8.27 4.90 8.93
N PHE A 218 -6.98 4.75 9.14
CA PHE A 218 -6.27 5.45 10.21
C PHE A 218 -5.40 6.59 9.66
N GLN A 219 -5.22 7.61 10.48
CA GLN A 219 -4.24 8.66 10.22
C GLN A 219 -2.88 8.17 10.74
N TRP A 220 -1.90 8.10 9.83
CA TRP A 220 -0.54 7.66 10.13
C TRP A 220 0.38 8.81 10.53
N ASP A 221 1.50 8.50 11.17
CA ASP A 221 2.51 9.42 11.68
C ASP A 221 3.36 10.00 10.53
N SER A 222 2.97 11.13 9.97
CA SER A 222 3.77 11.86 8.99
C SER A 222 4.01 13.28 9.48
N HIS A 223 5.22 13.55 9.96
CA HIS A 223 5.53 14.84 10.58
C HIS A 223 5.81 15.94 9.54
N ASP A 224 6.57 15.63 8.50
CA ASP A 224 7.09 16.65 7.58
C ASP A 224 6.05 17.12 6.55
N ILE A 225 5.12 16.26 6.13
CA ILE A 225 4.08 16.63 5.15
C ILE A 225 3.08 17.60 5.75
N CYS A 226 2.68 17.39 7.02
CA CYS A 226 1.77 18.29 7.71
C CYS A 226 2.42 19.66 7.99
N ALA A 227 3.70 19.70 8.31
CA ALA A 227 4.45 20.94 8.52
C ALA A 227 4.61 21.73 7.23
N HIS A 228 4.84 21.06 6.10
CA HIS A 228 4.97 21.72 4.79
C HIS A 228 3.64 22.29 4.29
N LEU A 229 2.53 21.58 4.53
CA LEU A 229 1.18 22.07 4.20
C LEU A 229 0.76 23.26 5.08
N ALA A 230 1.16 23.27 6.35
CA ALA A 230 0.89 24.39 7.27
C ALA A 230 1.67 25.66 6.91
N ASN A 231 2.88 25.53 6.32
CA ASN A 231 3.75 26.64 5.96
C ASN A 231 3.46 27.22 4.56
N HIS A 232 2.61 26.57 3.75
CA HIS A 232 2.22 27.00 2.41
C HIS A 232 0.76 27.41 2.29
N GLN A 233 0.08 27.73 3.38
CA GLN A 233 -1.20 28.44 3.29
C GLN A 233 -0.90 29.87 2.82
N PRO A 234 -1.38 30.29 1.64
CA PRO A 234 -1.33 31.70 1.26
C PRO A 234 -2.19 32.50 2.21
N GLU A 235 -1.62 33.58 2.77
CA GLU A 235 -2.35 34.61 3.50
C GLU A 235 -3.47 35.24 2.65
#